data_09b3028cdb4b10677641aed753568c54
#
_entry.id   09b3028cdb4b10677641aed753568c54
#
_cell.length_a   1.000
_cell.length_b   1.000
_cell.length_c   1.000
_cell.angle_alpha   90.00
_cell.angle_beta   90.00
_cell.angle_gamma   90.00
#
_symmetry.space_group_name_H-M   'P 1'
#
loop_
_entity.id
_entity.type
_entity.pdbx_description
1 polymer ?
#
loop_
_entity_poly.entity_id
_entity_poly.type
_entity_poly.pdbx_seq_one_letter_code
_entity_poly.pdbx_strand_id
1 'polypeptide(L)'
;MLKLNEIYCGDSENILKEIDNESIDLIVTSPPYDDLRHYNKSCENCWNKEKFEAIANELTRVLKDGGVLIWNVDDKTENGGKSGTSMRQALYFMDECGLKLNDYMFWRKKNPMPQVKQPRYSKRIEFMFCFVKGNKPKTFNPLMIPCKSAGKHYTSTAKIIGGESGRRDLDYNVNSEMIDFHDWDIAVAQNRREFNVGGKNIKHPAVFPIELPMRHIMSWTNEGDIVLDPFIGSGTTAIAAIKGKRNFIGIELNEEYVEIANTLINEEFNKK
;
A
#
# COMPACT_ATOMS: atom_id res chain seq x y z
N MET A 1 20.45 -13.87 1.56
CA MET A 1 18.98 -13.64 1.66
C MET A 1 18.58 -13.64 3.13
N LEU A 2 17.83 -12.63 3.57
CA LEU A 2 17.24 -12.59 4.91
C LEU A 2 16.23 -13.75 5.07
N LYS A 3 15.98 -14.16 6.31
CA LYS A 3 14.97 -15.20 6.56
C LYS A 3 13.57 -14.66 6.29
N LEU A 4 12.72 -15.50 5.74
CA LEU A 4 11.32 -15.19 5.50
C LEU A 4 10.49 -15.24 6.79
N ASN A 5 9.40 -14.49 6.81
CA ASN A 5 8.44 -14.42 7.90
C ASN A 5 9.04 -13.85 9.21
N GLU A 6 9.98 -12.93 9.05
CA GLU A 6 10.63 -12.23 10.16
C GLU A 6 10.54 -10.70 10.00
N ILE A 7 10.61 -10.01 11.14
CA ILE A 7 10.76 -8.56 11.20
C ILE A 7 12.17 -8.26 11.69
N TYR A 8 12.86 -7.41 10.94
CA TYR A 8 14.21 -6.96 11.21
C TYR A 8 14.19 -5.57 11.87
N CYS A 9 14.77 -5.47 13.05
CA CYS A 9 14.92 -4.19 13.75
C CYS A 9 16.13 -3.43 13.22
N GLY A 10 15.89 -2.25 12.64
CA GLY A 10 16.96 -1.38 12.15
C GLY A 10 16.57 -0.48 11.01
N ASP A 11 17.57 0.22 10.48
CA ASP A 11 17.37 1.17 9.38
C ASP A 11 17.17 0.46 8.04
N SER A 12 16.06 0.77 7.38
CA SER A 12 15.69 0.17 6.10
C SER A 12 16.76 0.39 5.02
N GLU A 13 17.43 1.54 5.02
CA GLU A 13 18.53 1.82 4.08
C GLU A 13 19.67 0.79 4.18
N ASN A 14 19.93 0.28 5.38
CA ASN A 14 20.99 -0.70 5.61
C ASN A 14 20.51 -2.14 5.40
N ILE A 15 19.35 -2.49 5.97
CA ILE A 15 18.84 -3.86 5.94
C ILE A 15 18.42 -4.28 4.52
N LEU A 16 17.90 -3.34 3.71
CA LEU A 16 17.55 -3.64 2.31
C LEU A 16 18.75 -4.15 1.51
N LYS A 17 19.98 -3.71 1.81
CA LYS A 17 21.21 -4.16 1.14
C LYS A 17 21.50 -5.66 1.36
N GLU A 18 20.93 -6.26 2.40
CA GLU A 18 21.08 -7.69 2.72
C GLU A 18 20.05 -8.57 1.97
N ILE A 19 19.06 -7.95 1.32
CA ILE A 19 18.07 -8.66 0.50
C ILE A 19 18.66 -8.88 -0.90
N ASP A 20 18.50 -10.09 -1.42
CA ASP A 20 19.01 -10.43 -2.75
C ASP A 20 18.29 -9.64 -3.84
N ASN A 21 19.00 -9.40 -4.95
CA ASN A 21 18.41 -8.75 -6.13
C ASN A 21 17.23 -9.59 -6.64
N GLU A 22 16.18 -8.91 -7.11
CA GLU A 22 15.05 -9.54 -7.80
C GLU A 22 14.45 -10.73 -7.04
N SER A 23 14.33 -10.59 -5.72
CA SER A 23 13.82 -11.64 -4.82
C SER A 23 12.41 -11.38 -4.31
N ILE A 24 11.91 -10.15 -4.40
CA ILE A 24 10.62 -9.70 -3.85
C ILE A 24 9.55 -9.62 -4.95
N ASP A 25 8.39 -10.21 -4.69
CA ASP A 25 7.26 -10.20 -5.65
C ASP A 25 6.41 -8.94 -5.51
N LEU A 26 6.20 -8.46 -4.27
CA LEU A 26 5.38 -7.30 -3.97
C LEU A 26 5.98 -6.48 -2.82
N ILE A 27 6.00 -5.18 -2.99
CA ILE A 27 6.27 -4.23 -1.91
C ILE A 27 4.96 -3.46 -1.63
N VAL A 28 4.50 -3.48 -0.38
CA VAL A 28 3.34 -2.68 0.06
C VAL A 28 3.74 -1.91 1.29
N THR A 29 3.79 -0.59 1.18
CA THR A 29 4.32 0.22 2.27
C THR A 29 3.74 1.62 2.32
N SER A 30 3.83 2.21 3.50
CA SER A 30 3.53 3.61 3.77
C SER A 30 4.74 4.24 4.47
N PRO A 31 5.58 4.99 3.74
CA PRO A 31 6.78 5.59 4.30
C PRO A 31 6.43 6.64 5.36
N PRO A 32 7.40 7.14 6.14
CA PRO A 32 7.20 8.32 6.94
C PRO A 32 6.76 9.51 6.07
N TYR A 33 5.68 10.20 6.47
CA TYR A 33 5.13 11.33 5.71
C TYR A 33 5.78 12.63 6.16
N ASP A 34 6.81 13.09 5.49
CA ASP A 34 7.55 14.28 5.87
C ASP A 34 7.72 14.34 7.41
N ASP A 35 7.75 15.51 8.04
CA ASP A 35 7.76 15.64 9.51
C ASP A 35 6.37 15.54 10.16
N LEU A 36 5.38 14.95 9.49
CA LEU A 36 4.00 14.89 10.01
C LEU A 36 3.87 14.10 11.31
N ARG A 37 4.82 13.22 11.62
CA ARG A 37 4.82 12.40 12.83
C ARG A 37 6.23 12.22 13.35
N HIS A 38 6.44 12.54 14.61
CA HIS A 38 7.66 12.19 15.33
C HIS A 38 7.61 10.70 15.68
N TYR A 39 8.19 9.87 14.84
CA TYR A 39 8.30 8.43 15.07
C TYR A 39 9.38 8.09 16.10
N ASN A 40 10.38 8.95 16.26
CA ASN A 40 11.41 8.77 17.27
C ASN A 40 11.96 10.14 17.70
N LYS A 41 11.93 10.45 19.00
CA LYS A 41 12.42 11.71 19.56
C LYS A 41 13.94 11.90 19.43
N SER A 42 14.68 10.84 19.11
CA SER A 42 16.13 10.82 19.05
C SER A 42 16.73 11.05 17.65
N CYS A 43 15.91 11.23 16.63
CA CYS A 43 16.38 11.32 15.26
C CYS A 43 15.81 12.57 14.57
N GLU A 44 16.48 13.71 14.77
CA GLU A 44 16.30 14.89 13.93
C GLU A 44 16.82 14.56 12.53
N ASN A 45 15.96 14.57 11.50
CA ASN A 45 16.26 14.26 10.10
C ASN A 45 16.36 12.77 9.69
N CYS A 46 15.67 11.87 10.34
CA CYS A 46 15.65 10.46 9.93
C CYS A 46 15.05 10.21 8.55
N TRP A 47 14.14 11.05 8.07
CA TRP A 47 13.50 10.95 6.77
C TRP A 47 13.71 12.25 5.99
N ASN A 48 14.52 12.18 4.94
CA ASN A 48 14.84 13.28 4.04
C ASN A 48 14.86 12.76 2.58
N LYS A 49 15.16 13.65 1.64
CA LYS A 49 15.20 13.33 0.22
C LYS A 49 16.26 12.28 -0.09
N GLU A 50 17.47 12.44 0.43
CA GLU A 50 18.62 11.57 0.18
C GLU A 50 18.33 10.14 0.67
N LYS A 51 17.75 10.03 1.85
CA LYS A 51 17.34 8.73 2.41
C LYS A 51 16.22 8.08 1.61
N PHE A 52 15.23 8.87 1.17
CA PHE A 52 14.20 8.36 0.28
C PHE A 52 14.82 7.80 -1.01
N GLU A 53 15.72 8.54 -1.66
CA GLU A 53 16.37 8.13 -2.91
C GLU A 53 17.19 6.85 -2.73
N ALA A 54 17.95 6.74 -1.64
CA ALA A 54 18.70 5.53 -1.33
C ALA A 54 17.77 4.31 -1.17
N ILE A 55 16.69 4.46 -0.40
CA ILE A 55 15.71 3.40 -0.19
C ILE A 55 14.98 3.06 -1.49
N ALA A 56 14.56 4.04 -2.29
CA ALA A 56 13.86 3.82 -3.56
C ALA A 56 14.68 2.98 -4.55
N ASN A 57 16.00 3.25 -4.64
CA ASN A 57 16.93 2.46 -5.45
C ASN A 57 17.02 1.02 -4.95
N GLU A 58 17.12 0.79 -3.63
CA GLU A 58 17.17 -0.55 -3.06
C GLU A 58 15.85 -1.31 -3.26
N LEU A 59 14.69 -0.65 -3.07
CA LEU A 59 13.38 -1.25 -3.35
C LEU A 59 13.26 -1.70 -4.80
N THR A 60 13.75 -0.88 -5.73
CA THR A 60 13.78 -1.20 -7.16
C THR A 60 14.72 -2.37 -7.44
N ARG A 61 15.89 -2.44 -6.78
CA ARG A 61 16.86 -3.51 -6.93
C ARG A 61 16.30 -4.85 -6.50
N VAL A 62 15.67 -4.90 -5.32
CA VAL A 62 15.15 -6.15 -4.73
C VAL A 62 13.86 -6.63 -5.39
N LEU A 63 13.11 -5.76 -6.05
CA LEU A 63 11.88 -6.10 -6.74
C LEU A 63 12.18 -6.94 -7.99
N LYS A 64 11.45 -8.05 -8.17
CA LYS A 64 11.53 -8.91 -9.36
C LYS A 64 11.05 -8.18 -10.61
N ASP A 65 11.48 -8.62 -11.79
CA ASP A 65 10.82 -8.22 -13.03
C ASP A 65 9.35 -8.66 -13.02
N GLY A 66 8.45 -7.74 -13.36
CA GLY A 66 7.00 -7.91 -13.19
C GLY A 66 6.51 -7.81 -11.74
N GLY A 67 7.39 -7.58 -10.78
CA GLY A 67 7.01 -7.29 -9.39
C GLY A 67 6.38 -5.91 -9.25
N VAL A 68 5.56 -5.74 -8.20
CA VAL A 68 4.77 -4.52 -7.99
C VAL A 68 5.22 -3.81 -6.71
N LEU A 69 5.33 -2.49 -6.76
CA LEU A 69 5.53 -1.61 -5.61
C LEU A 69 4.28 -0.76 -5.40
N ILE A 70 3.65 -0.90 -4.23
CA ILE A 70 2.58 -0.02 -3.76
C ILE A 70 3.15 0.98 -2.78
N TRP A 71 3.16 2.25 -3.19
CA TRP A 71 3.67 3.36 -2.39
C TRP A 71 2.50 4.21 -1.90
N ASN A 72 2.08 3.97 -0.65
CA ASN A 72 0.99 4.73 -0.04
C ASN A 72 1.53 5.95 0.68
N VAL A 73 1.23 7.12 0.16
CA VAL A 73 1.82 8.38 0.62
C VAL A 73 0.84 9.53 0.59
N ASP A 74 1.09 10.50 1.43
CA ASP A 74 0.32 11.72 1.53
C ASP A 74 1.21 12.93 1.78
N ASP A 75 0.70 14.12 1.42
CA ASP A 75 1.41 15.37 1.55
C ASP A 75 1.14 16.07 2.87
N LYS A 76 2.20 16.57 3.51
CA LYS A 76 2.12 17.57 4.57
C LYS A 76 1.44 18.84 4.05
N THR A 77 0.72 19.50 4.94
CA THR A 77 0.24 20.86 4.69
C THR A 77 1.11 21.82 5.45
N GLU A 78 1.80 22.69 4.75
CA GLU A 78 2.75 23.64 5.31
C GLU A 78 2.60 25.00 4.60
N ASN A 79 2.68 26.09 5.36
CA ASN A 79 2.60 27.46 4.84
C ASN A 79 1.42 27.71 3.87
N GLY A 80 0.26 27.10 4.15
CA GLY A 80 -0.92 27.23 3.32
C GLY A 80 -0.95 26.37 2.03
N GLY A 81 0.12 25.60 1.74
CA GLY A 81 0.26 24.71 0.59
C GLY A 81 0.38 23.24 0.96
N LYS A 82 0.35 22.38 -0.04
CA LYS A 82 0.77 20.98 0.07
C LYS A 82 2.25 20.87 -0.23
N SER A 83 2.97 19.95 0.47
CA SER A 83 4.40 19.74 0.23
C SER A 83 4.69 19.26 -1.20
N GLY A 84 3.77 18.50 -1.80
CA GLY A 84 3.97 17.88 -3.10
C GLY A 84 5.03 16.78 -3.09
N THR A 85 5.40 16.29 -1.92
CA THR A 85 6.40 15.22 -1.75
C THR A 85 5.92 13.94 -2.41
N SER A 86 4.64 13.60 -2.29
CA SER A 86 4.05 12.41 -2.92
C SER A 86 4.30 12.37 -4.43
N MET A 87 4.12 13.49 -5.11
CA MET A 87 4.33 13.60 -6.56
C MET A 87 5.81 13.54 -6.93
N ARG A 88 6.69 14.19 -6.14
CA ARG A 88 8.14 14.12 -6.38
C ARG A 88 8.68 12.71 -6.19
N GLN A 89 8.21 11.98 -5.19
CA GLN A 89 8.57 10.59 -4.96
C GLN A 89 8.08 9.69 -6.10
N ALA A 90 6.84 9.91 -6.57
CA ALA A 90 6.31 9.16 -7.71
C ALA A 90 7.14 9.40 -8.98
N LEU A 91 7.49 10.64 -9.29
CA LEU A 91 8.35 10.97 -10.42
C LEU A 91 9.75 10.35 -10.28
N TYR A 92 10.33 10.35 -9.09
CA TYR A 92 11.63 9.72 -8.86
C TYR A 92 11.61 8.22 -9.18
N PHE A 93 10.59 7.49 -8.73
CA PHE A 93 10.44 6.08 -9.09
C PHE A 93 10.33 5.85 -10.59
N MET A 94 9.71 6.78 -11.33
CA MET A 94 9.56 6.67 -12.78
C MET A 94 10.83 7.08 -13.53
N ASP A 95 11.37 8.24 -13.20
CA ASP A 95 12.40 8.89 -14.01
C ASP A 95 13.82 8.39 -13.65
N GLU A 96 14.08 8.15 -12.36
CA GLU A 96 15.40 7.74 -11.87
C GLU A 96 15.50 6.23 -11.61
N CYS A 97 14.46 5.61 -11.02
CA CYS A 97 14.46 4.18 -10.76
C CYS A 97 13.98 3.34 -11.95
N GLY A 98 13.39 3.94 -12.97
CA GLY A 98 12.92 3.26 -14.17
C GLY A 98 11.69 2.36 -13.98
N LEU A 99 10.96 2.53 -12.88
CA LEU A 99 9.69 1.83 -12.67
C LEU A 99 8.59 2.45 -13.54
N LYS A 100 7.66 1.65 -14.01
CA LYS A 100 6.48 2.17 -14.72
C LYS A 100 5.34 2.39 -13.74
N LEU A 101 4.71 3.55 -13.81
CA LEU A 101 3.44 3.79 -13.11
C LEU A 101 2.36 2.97 -13.81
N ASN A 102 1.94 1.86 -13.19
CA ASN A 102 0.89 1.00 -13.71
C ASN A 102 -0.49 1.60 -13.44
N ASP A 103 -0.68 2.16 -12.23
CA ASP A 103 -1.91 2.85 -11.84
C ASP A 103 -1.64 3.82 -10.68
N TYR A 104 -2.52 4.80 -10.51
CA TYR A 104 -2.60 5.64 -9.32
C TYR A 104 -3.94 5.41 -8.64
N MET A 105 -3.90 4.66 -7.57
CA MET A 105 -5.07 4.27 -6.79
C MET A 105 -5.30 5.25 -5.63
N PHE A 106 -6.50 5.23 -5.08
CA PHE A 106 -6.88 6.13 -3.99
C PHE A 106 -7.45 5.34 -2.82
N TRP A 107 -6.85 5.54 -1.66
CA TRP A 107 -7.53 5.17 -0.42
C TRP A 107 -8.49 6.28 -0.01
N ARG A 108 -9.78 6.04 -0.15
CA ARG A 108 -10.84 6.92 0.34
C ARG A 108 -11.20 6.56 1.79
N LYS A 109 -10.94 7.46 2.72
CA LYS A 109 -11.24 7.26 4.14
C LYS A 109 -12.75 7.35 4.36
N LYS A 110 -13.36 6.28 4.91
CA LYS A 110 -14.80 6.28 5.24
C LYS A 110 -15.14 7.27 6.36
N ASN A 111 -14.20 7.51 7.28
CA ASN A 111 -14.34 8.33 8.47
C ASN A 111 -13.24 9.43 8.55
N PRO A 112 -13.15 10.35 7.58
CA PRO A 112 -12.15 11.39 7.60
C PRO A 112 -12.43 12.39 8.74
N MET A 113 -11.38 12.94 9.34
CA MET A 113 -11.53 14.04 10.29
C MET A 113 -11.97 15.32 9.56
N PRO A 114 -13.05 15.98 9.98
CA PRO A 114 -13.46 17.22 9.37
C PRO A 114 -12.44 18.33 9.63
N GLN A 115 -12.14 19.11 8.62
CA GLN A 115 -11.24 20.27 8.70
C GLN A 115 -12.08 21.57 8.56
N VAL A 116 -12.40 22.20 9.68
CA VAL A 116 -13.36 23.32 9.71
C VAL A 116 -12.70 24.70 9.59
N LYS A 117 -11.38 24.81 9.80
CA LYS A 117 -10.70 26.11 9.95
C LYS A 117 -9.70 26.44 8.82
N GLN A 118 -9.65 25.69 7.76
CA GLN A 118 -8.70 25.92 6.67
C GLN A 118 -9.41 26.25 5.36
N PRO A 119 -8.88 27.15 4.51
CA PRO A 119 -9.50 27.55 3.24
C PRO A 119 -9.29 26.43 2.18
N ARG A 120 -9.72 25.21 2.51
CA ARG A 120 -9.65 24.04 1.62
C ARG A 120 -10.69 23.00 2.02
N TYR A 121 -11.02 22.12 1.10
CA TYR A 121 -11.90 21.00 1.38
C TYR A 121 -11.26 20.02 2.35
N SER A 122 -12.12 19.34 3.15
CA SER A 122 -11.66 18.28 4.06
C SER A 122 -11.01 17.15 3.29
N LYS A 123 -9.85 16.71 3.78
CA LYS A 123 -9.07 15.66 3.16
C LYS A 123 -9.71 14.30 3.40
N ARG A 124 -9.94 13.58 2.31
CA ARG A 124 -10.55 12.25 2.35
C ARG A 124 -9.70 11.16 1.72
N ILE A 125 -8.76 11.52 0.85
CA ILE A 125 -7.99 10.56 0.06
C ILE A 125 -6.50 10.60 0.40
N GLU A 126 -5.86 9.43 0.29
CA GLU A 126 -4.41 9.25 0.17
C GLU A 126 -4.08 8.56 -1.14
N PHE A 127 -2.91 8.87 -1.71
CA PHE A 127 -2.43 8.23 -2.93
C PHE A 127 -1.83 6.86 -2.62
N MET A 128 -2.15 5.89 -3.47
CA MET A 128 -1.50 4.59 -3.54
C MET A 128 -0.94 4.44 -4.95
N PHE A 129 0.29 4.88 -5.16
CA PHE A 129 0.93 4.71 -6.46
C PHE A 129 1.30 3.24 -6.64
N CYS A 130 0.86 2.67 -7.76
CA CYS A 130 1.12 1.29 -8.14
C CYS A 130 2.17 1.27 -9.25
N PHE A 131 3.42 0.96 -8.90
CA PHE A 131 4.51 0.84 -9.86
C PHE A 131 4.79 -0.62 -10.20
N VAL A 132 5.32 -0.86 -11.38
CA VAL A 132 5.78 -2.16 -11.83
C VAL A 132 7.22 -2.07 -12.35
N LYS A 133 8.05 -3.05 -12.00
CA LYS A 133 9.37 -3.23 -12.61
C LYS A 133 9.20 -3.98 -13.93
N GLY A 134 9.82 -3.47 -15.00
CA GLY A 134 9.68 -4.04 -16.34
C GLY A 134 8.43 -3.56 -17.09
N ASN A 135 7.84 -4.42 -17.89
CA ASN A 135 6.81 -4.00 -18.85
C ASN A 135 5.37 -4.06 -18.32
N LYS A 136 5.06 -5.05 -17.50
CA LYS A 136 3.71 -5.30 -16.94
C LYS A 136 3.82 -6.14 -15.67
N PRO A 137 2.82 -6.10 -14.78
CA PRO A 137 2.76 -7.00 -13.62
C PRO A 137 2.80 -8.47 -14.05
N LYS A 138 3.56 -9.30 -13.33
CA LYS A 138 3.62 -10.75 -13.53
C LYS A 138 2.33 -11.42 -13.07
N THR A 139 1.74 -10.90 -12.00
CA THR A 139 0.51 -11.41 -11.40
C THR A 139 -0.51 -10.28 -11.29
N PHE A 140 -1.73 -10.56 -11.73
CA PHE A 140 -2.88 -9.69 -11.46
C PHE A 140 -4.12 -10.56 -11.24
N ASN A 141 -4.57 -10.63 -10.00
CA ASN A 141 -5.80 -11.29 -9.57
C ASN A 141 -6.81 -10.18 -9.24
N PRO A 142 -7.66 -9.76 -10.19
CA PRO A 142 -8.55 -8.63 -9.96
C PRO A 142 -9.55 -8.92 -8.84
N LEU A 143 -9.75 -7.95 -7.96
CA LEU A 143 -10.87 -7.98 -7.03
C LEU A 143 -12.15 -7.73 -7.82
N MET A 144 -13.14 -8.60 -7.64
CA MET A 144 -14.40 -8.52 -8.37
C MET A 144 -15.49 -7.93 -7.49
N ILE A 145 -16.32 -7.09 -8.06
CA ILE A 145 -17.51 -6.54 -7.42
C ILE A 145 -18.75 -6.78 -8.27
N PRO A 146 -19.94 -6.84 -7.66
CA PRO A 146 -21.18 -6.95 -8.42
C PRO A 146 -21.34 -5.78 -9.40
N CYS A 147 -21.67 -6.10 -10.65
CA CYS A 147 -21.95 -5.09 -11.66
C CYS A 147 -23.26 -4.35 -11.31
N LYS A 148 -23.27 -3.02 -11.38
CA LYS A 148 -24.51 -2.22 -11.19
C LYS A 148 -25.61 -2.57 -12.18
N SER A 149 -25.25 -3.17 -13.30
CA SER A 149 -26.17 -3.63 -14.37
C SER A 149 -26.55 -5.09 -14.21
N ALA A 150 -26.08 -5.81 -13.19
CA ALA A 150 -26.41 -7.20 -12.96
C ALA A 150 -27.93 -7.42 -12.92
N GLY A 151 -28.43 -8.37 -13.68
CA GLY A 151 -29.86 -8.67 -13.83
C GLY A 151 -30.68 -7.63 -14.60
N LYS A 152 -30.06 -6.64 -15.23
CA LYS A 152 -30.75 -5.59 -16.01
C LYS A 152 -30.60 -5.84 -17.50
N HIS A 153 -31.68 -5.54 -18.22
CA HIS A 153 -31.69 -5.48 -19.67
C HIS A 153 -31.47 -4.02 -20.13
N TYR A 154 -30.55 -3.82 -21.04
CA TYR A 154 -30.27 -2.53 -21.64
C TYR A 154 -30.38 -2.60 -23.16
N THR A 155 -31.13 -1.70 -23.75
CA THR A 155 -31.11 -1.46 -25.17
C THR A 155 -30.22 -0.26 -25.47
N SER A 156 -29.17 -0.47 -26.20
CA SER A 156 -28.24 0.60 -26.59
C SER A 156 -28.23 0.78 -28.11
N THR A 157 -28.36 2.01 -28.57
CA THR A 157 -28.08 2.38 -29.95
C THR A 157 -26.64 2.84 -30.05
N ALA A 158 -25.73 1.96 -30.47
CA ALA A 158 -24.36 2.36 -30.73
C ALA A 158 -24.22 2.85 -32.17
N LYS A 159 -23.70 4.10 -32.33
CA LYS A 159 -23.17 4.54 -33.62
C LYS A 159 -21.83 3.80 -33.84
N ILE A 160 -21.79 2.95 -34.83
CA ILE A 160 -20.54 2.37 -35.32
C ILE A 160 -19.84 3.45 -36.12
N ILE A 161 -18.56 3.72 -35.82
CA ILE A 161 -17.75 4.69 -36.59
C ILE A 161 -17.71 4.18 -38.03
N GLY A 162 -18.33 4.92 -38.97
CA GLY A 162 -18.35 4.61 -40.39
C GLY A 162 -19.47 3.67 -40.87
N GLY A 163 -20.47 3.36 -40.04
CA GLY A 163 -21.56 2.46 -40.39
C GLY A 163 -22.92 2.87 -39.84
N GLU A 164 -23.96 2.10 -40.23
CA GLU A 164 -25.33 2.29 -39.78
C GLU A 164 -25.45 2.11 -38.26
N SER A 165 -26.37 2.90 -37.64
CA SER A 165 -26.66 2.77 -36.22
C SER A 165 -27.38 1.44 -35.96
N GLY A 166 -26.72 0.52 -35.29
CA GLY A 166 -27.30 -0.77 -34.89
C GLY A 166 -27.87 -0.71 -33.46
N ARG A 167 -29.04 -1.33 -33.27
CA ARG A 167 -29.59 -1.61 -31.94
C ARG A 167 -28.87 -2.81 -31.36
N ARG A 168 -28.31 -2.68 -30.18
CA ARG A 168 -27.76 -3.80 -29.39
C ARG A 168 -28.58 -3.96 -28.12
N ASP A 169 -29.11 -5.16 -27.93
CA ASP A 169 -29.69 -5.56 -26.67
C ASP A 169 -28.61 -6.25 -25.84
N LEU A 170 -28.40 -5.79 -24.63
CA LEU A 170 -27.40 -6.28 -23.69
C LEU A 170 -28.10 -6.80 -22.44
N ASP A 171 -28.07 -8.11 -22.27
CA ASP A 171 -28.56 -8.76 -21.06
C ASP A 171 -27.38 -9.00 -20.09
N TYR A 172 -27.46 -8.45 -18.92
CA TYR A 172 -26.51 -8.73 -17.85
C TYR A 172 -27.06 -9.80 -16.93
N ASN A 173 -26.34 -10.92 -16.80
CA ASN A 173 -26.67 -11.95 -15.85
C ASN A 173 -26.79 -11.36 -14.43
N VAL A 174 -27.66 -11.91 -13.59
CA VAL A 174 -27.83 -11.50 -12.17
C VAL A 174 -26.54 -11.61 -11.37
N ASN A 175 -25.62 -12.49 -11.77
CA ASN A 175 -24.30 -12.69 -11.16
C ASN A 175 -23.17 -11.98 -11.91
N SER A 176 -23.50 -11.01 -12.80
CA SER A 176 -22.45 -10.27 -13.52
C SER A 176 -21.57 -9.48 -12.56
N GLU A 177 -20.28 -9.70 -12.67
CA GLU A 177 -19.25 -9.04 -11.89
C GLU A 177 -18.36 -8.18 -12.80
N MET A 178 -17.73 -7.18 -12.21
CA MET A 178 -16.74 -6.33 -12.87
C MET A 178 -15.51 -6.18 -11.95
N ILE A 179 -14.39 -5.81 -12.53
CA ILE A 179 -13.19 -5.46 -11.75
C ILE A 179 -13.51 -4.26 -10.86
N ASP A 180 -13.09 -4.32 -9.59
CA ASP A 180 -13.24 -3.22 -8.63
C ASP A 180 -12.53 -1.95 -9.11
N PHE A 181 -12.96 -0.80 -8.59
CA PHE A 181 -12.41 0.50 -8.96
C PHE A 181 -11.05 0.74 -8.29
N HIS A 182 -10.29 1.68 -8.83
CA HIS A 182 -9.01 2.12 -8.27
C HIS A 182 -9.15 3.03 -7.03
N ASP A 183 -10.37 3.30 -6.56
CA ASP A 183 -10.65 4.11 -5.38
C ASP A 183 -11.36 3.26 -4.33
N TRP A 184 -10.64 2.90 -3.27
CA TRP A 184 -11.13 2.00 -2.24
C TRP A 184 -11.64 2.76 -1.01
N ASP A 185 -12.91 2.53 -0.66
CA ASP A 185 -13.52 3.02 0.56
C ASP A 185 -13.12 2.13 1.76
N ILE A 186 -12.01 2.48 2.42
CA ILE A 186 -11.52 1.76 3.59
C ILE A 186 -11.56 2.68 4.83
N ALA A 187 -12.11 2.19 5.93
CA ALA A 187 -12.12 2.93 7.18
C ALA A 187 -10.69 3.10 7.70
N VAL A 188 -10.37 4.29 8.20
CA VAL A 188 -9.15 4.50 8.98
C VAL A 188 -9.22 3.57 10.20
N ALA A 189 -8.14 2.87 10.49
CA ALA A 189 -8.07 2.05 11.70
C ALA A 189 -8.46 2.94 12.89
N GLN A 190 -9.57 2.60 13.52
CA GLN A 190 -10.08 3.37 14.64
C GLN A 190 -9.12 3.23 15.81
N ASN A 191 -8.63 4.37 16.27
CA ASN A 191 -7.86 4.60 17.47
C ASN A 191 -6.41 4.09 17.44
N ARG A 192 -5.55 4.98 17.92
CA ARG A 192 -4.27 4.66 18.51
C ARG A 192 -4.45 3.39 19.34
N ARG A 193 -4.22 2.22 18.74
CA ARG A 193 -4.29 0.97 19.48
C ARG A 193 -3.24 1.04 20.58
N GLU A 194 -3.69 0.94 21.81
CA GLU A 194 -2.82 0.68 22.94
C GLU A 194 -2.52 -0.80 22.93
N PHE A 195 -1.24 -1.12 22.83
CA PHE A 195 -0.77 -2.49 22.89
C PHE A 195 -0.12 -2.70 24.24
N ASN A 196 -0.58 -3.71 24.98
CA ASN A 196 0.07 -4.12 26.21
C ASN A 196 1.11 -5.20 25.85
N VAL A 197 2.37 -4.81 25.79
CA VAL A 197 3.48 -5.72 25.53
C VAL A 197 4.43 -5.68 26.74
N GLY A 198 4.65 -6.83 27.36
CA GLY A 198 5.52 -6.92 28.55
C GLY A 198 5.09 -6.04 29.73
N GLY A 199 3.78 -5.73 29.87
CA GLY A 199 3.26 -4.85 30.91
C GLY A 199 3.36 -3.35 30.60
N LYS A 200 3.85 -2.97 29.42
CA LYS A 200 3.89 -1.58 28.95
C LYS A 200 2.75 -1.31 27.96
N ASN A 201 2.03 -0.20 28.16
CA ASN A 201 1.05 0.30 27.18
C ASN A 201 1.78 1.12 26.12
N ILE A 202 1.97 0.55 24.93
CA ILE A 202 2.61 1.21 23.80
C ILE A 202 1.51 1.71 22.84
N LYS A 203 1.60 2.99 22.46
CA LYS A 203 0.67 3.63 21.51
C LYS A 203 1.31 3.77 20.13
N HIS A 204 0.77 3.06 19.15
CA HIS A 204 1.19 3.26 17.77
C HIS A 204 0.38 4.39 17.12
N PRO A 205 1.01 5.48 16.66
CA PRO A 205 0.31 6.70 16.20
C PRO A 205 -0.43 6.54 14.88
N ALA A 206 -0.09 5.53 14.08
CA ALA A 206 -0.64 5.33 12.74
C ALA A 206 -0.72 3.86 12.38
N VAL A 207 -1.79 3.21 12.77
CA VAL A 207 -2.04 1.83 12.34
C VAL A 207 -2.62 1.84 10.94
N PHE A 208 -1.95 1.17 10.02
CA PHE A 208 -2.43 0.91 8.67
C PHE A 208 -3.63 -0.06 8.73
N PRO A 209 -4.77 0.21 8.10
CA PRO A 209 -5.90 -0.72 8.14
C PRO A 209 -5.55 -1.99 7.36
N ILE A 210 -5.77 -3.16 7.96
CA ILE A 210 -5.38 -4.46 7.38
C ILE A 210 -6.01 -4.72 5.99
N GLU A 211 -7.18 -4.19 5.75
CA GLU A 211 -7.89 -4.33 4.48
C GLU A 211 -7.07 -3.76 3.31
N LEU A 212 -6.28 -2.71 3.54
CA LEU A 212 -5.51 -2.05 2.50
C LEU A 212 -4.35 -2.92 1.98
N PRO A 213 -3.38 -3.38 2.81
CA PRO A 213 -2.36 -4.29 2.32
C PRO A 213 -2.93 -5.64 1.88
N MET A 214 -4.02 -6.13 2.52
CA MET A 214 -4.65 -7.37 2.12
C MET A 214 -5.15 -7.34 0.67
N ARG A 215 -5.85 -6.27 0.25
CA ARG A 215 -6.33 -6.13 -1.11
C ARG A 215 -5.19 -6.11 -2.12
N HIS A 216 -4.12 -5.39 -1.85
CA HIS A 216 -2.94 -5.36 -2.71
C HIS A 216 -2.23 -6.72 -2.78
N ILE A 217 -2.05 -7.39 -1.64
CA ILE A 217 -1.43 -8.71 -1.57
C ILE A 217 -2.22 -9.72 -2.40
N MET A 218 -3.55 -9.75 -2.25
CA MET A 218 -4.40 -10.66 -3.03
C MET A 218 -4.38 -10.36 -4.52
N SER A 219 -4.31 -9.08 -4.92
CA SER A 219 -4.31 -8.68 -6.33
C SER A 219 -2.99 -8.95 -7.04
N TRP A 220 -1.85 -8.71 -6.38
CA TRP A 220 -0.56 -8.64 -7.04
C TRP A 220 0.37 -9.84 -6.75
N THR A 221 -0.10 -10.82 -5.96
CA THR A 221 0.69 -12.01 -5.61
C THR A 221 -0.12 -13.29 -5.63
N ASN A 222 0.58 -14.41 -5.69
CA ASN A 222 0.05 -15.75 -5.49
C ASN A 222 0.48 -16.32 -4.12
N GLU A 223 -0.12 -17.43 -3.67
CA GLU A 223 0.32 -18.13 -2.46
C GLU A 223 1.81 -18.50 -2.55
N GLY A 224 2.55 -18.26 -1.48
CA GLY A 224 3.98 -18.51 -1.40
C GLY A 224 4.88 -17.35 -1.87
N ASP A 225 4.36 -16.35 -2.59
CA ASP A 225 5.12 -15.16 -3.00
C ASP A 225 5.60 -14.36 -1.79
N ILE A 226 6.61 -13.52 -1.99
CA ILE A 226 7.27 -12.75 -0.92
C ILE A 226 6.81 -11.28 -0.98
N VAL A 227 6.27 -10.81 0.16
CA VAL A 227 5.85 -9.43 0.39
C VAL A 227 6.88 -8.72 1.27
N LEU A 228 7.33 -7.55 0.86
CA LEU A 228 8.23 -6.69 1.64
C LEU A 228 7.49 -5.43 2.11
N ASP A 229 7.67 -5.08 3.38
CA ASP A 229 7.32 -3.76 3.91
C ASP A 229 8.52 -3.18 4.68
N PRO A 230 9.23 -2.18 4.09
CA PRO A 230 10.42 -1.59 4.72
C PRO A 230 10.09 -0.61 5.85
N PHE A 231 8.82 -0.36 6.15
CA PHE A 231 8.34 0.51 7.23
C PHE A 231 7.15 -0.13 7.94
N ILE A 232 7.33 -1.39 8.37
CA ILE A 232 6.24 -2.29 8.74
C ILE A 232 5.45 -1.86 9.99
N GLY A 233 6.01 -0.98 10.82
CA GLY A 233 5.37 -0.47 12.02
C GLY A 233 4.88 -1.59 12.95
N SER A 234 3.57 -1.60 13.23
CA SER A 234 2.93 -2.63 14.08
C SER A 234 2.65 -3.97 13.38
N GLY A 235 3.19 -4.22 12.18
CA GLY A 235 3.12 -5.53 11.52
C GLY A 235 1.85 -5.79 10.71
N THR A 236 1.07 -4.78 10.37
CA THR A 236 -0.21 -4.97 9.65
C THR A 236 -0.03 -5.67 8.30
N THR A 237 1.01 -5.30 7.55
CA THR A 237 1.34 -5.93 6.26
C THR A 237 1.76 -7.39 6.43
N ALA A 238 2.53 -7.71 7.48
CA ALA A 238 2.90 -9.10 7.79
C ALA A 238 1.68 -9.96 8.11
N ILE A 239 0.76 -9.46 8.94
CA ILE A 239 -0.49 -10.15 9.27
C ILE A 239 -1.33 -10.39 8.01
N ALA A 240 -1.40 -9.40 7.12
CA ALA A 240 -2.11 -9.55 5.84
C ALA A 240 -1.44 -10.61 4.94
N ALA A 241 -0.11 -10.65 4.88
CA ALA A 241 0.63 -11.67 4.13
C ALA A 241 0.37 -13.09 4.68
N ILE A 242 0.43 -13.27 6.01
CA ILE A 242 0.14 -14.56 6.67
C ILE A 242 -1.27 -15.03 6.36
N LYS A 243 -2.29 -14.15 6.50
CA LYS A 243 -3.68 -14.47 6.18
C LYS A 243 -3.87 -14.83 4.71
N GLY A 244 -3.12 -14.18 3.83
CA GLY A 244 -3.09 -14.47 2.40
C GLY A 244 -2.23 -15.69 2.03
N LYS A 245 -1.56 -16.36 2.96
CA LYS A 245 -0.59 -17.45 2.74
C LYS A 245 0.62 -17.02 1.89
N ARG A 246 1.06 -15.78 2.05
CA ARG A 246 2.28 -15.25 1.45
C ARG A 246 3.38 -15.23 2.50
N ASN A 247 4.63 -15.27 2.05
CA ASN A 247 5.77 -14.98 2.90
C ASN A 247 5.94 -13.48 3.02
N PHE A 248 6.61 -13.03 4.08
CA PHE A 248 6.93 -11.62 4.26
C PHE A 248 8.34 -11.38 4.76
N ILE A 249 8.84 -10.18 4.54
CA ILE A 249 9.99 -9.56 5.20
C ILE A 249 9.52 -8.19 5.67
N GLY A 250 9.69 -7.89 6.94
CA GLY A 250 9.39 -6.58 7.51
C GLY A 250 10.64 -5.91 8.05
N ILE A 251 10.72 -4.58 7.92
CA ILE A 251 11.79 -3.78 8.53
C ILE A 251 11.13 -2.67 9.36
N GLU A 252 11.61 -2.46 10.57
CA GLU A 252 11.14 -1.40 11.46
C GLU A 252 12.31 -0.85 12.29
N LEU A 253 12.40 0.46 12.34
CA LEU A 253 13.47 1.15 13.06
C LEU A 253 13.27 1.14 14.58
N ASN A 254 12.01 1.18 15.04
CA ASN A 254 11.67 1.30 16.44
C ASN A 254 11.49 -0.09 17.08
N GLU A 255 12.36 -0.43 18.05
CA GLU A 255 12.33 -1.71 18.77
C GLU A 255 10.97 -1.98 19.44
N GLU A 256 10.30 -0.96 20.01
CA GLU A 256 9.00 -1.13 20.63
C GLU A 256 7.93 -1.55 19.61
N TYR A 257 8.01 -1.04 18.37
CA TYR A 257 7.09 -1.43 17.30
C TYR A 257 7.39 -2.82 16.78
N VAL A 258 8.66 -3.22 16.74
CA VAL A 258 9.06 -4.60 16.43
C VAL A 258 8.49 -5.58 17.46
N GLU A 259 8.54 -5.26 18.76
CA GLU A 259 7.94 -6.09 19.82
C GLU A 259 6.41 -6.24 19.65
N ILE A 260 5.72 -5.13 19.35
CA ILE A 260 4.28 -5.15 19.06
C ILE A 260 4.00 -6.06 17.85
N ALA A 261 4.71 -5.84 16.75
CA ALA A 261 4.50 -6.56 15.52
C ALA A 261 4.73 -8.07 15.71
N ASN A 262 5.82 -8.47 16.37
CA ASN A 262 6.11 -9.87 16.69
C ASN A 262 5.03 -10.51 17.58
N THR A 263 4.51 -9.77 18.56
CA THR A 263 3.41 -10.24 19.40
C THR A 263 2.16 -10.53 18.57
N LEU A 264 1.76 -9.59 17.71
CA LEU A 264 0.57 -9.74 16.87
C LEU A 264 0.73 -10.84 15.81
N ILE A 265 1.92 -11.00 15.27
CA ILE A 265 2.24 -12.08 14.32
C ILE A 265 2.15 -13.44 15.00
N ASN A 266 2.72 -13.60 16.20
CA ASN A 266 2.64 -14.83 16.97
C ASN A 266 1.19 -15.19 17.34
N GLU A 267 0.37 -14.20 17.72
CA GLU A 267 -1.06 -14.41 17.93
C GLU A 267 -1.78 -14.90 16.66
N GLU A 268 -1.40 -14.41 15.49
CA GLU A 268 -2.02 -14.83 14.23
C GLU A 268 -1.59 -16.25 13.82
N PHE A 269 -0.32 -16.62 14.02
CA PHE A 269 0.15 -17.99 13.80
C PHE A 269 -0.50 -19.01 14.73
N ASN A 270 -0.79 -18.64 15.98
CA ASN A 270 -1.41 -19.51 16.98
C ASN A 270 -2.94 -19.67 16.81
N LYS A 271 -3.57 -18.93 15.90
CA LYS A 271 -5.00 -19.08 15.57
C LYS A 271 -5.31 -20.22 14.59
N LYS A 272 -4.26 -20.91 14.13
CA LYS A 272 -4.38 -22.11 13.29
C LYS A 272 -4.49 -23.34 14.17
#